data_b26d07c0def466c6e12630ea6d0f49e5
#
_entry.id   b26d07c0def466c6e12630ea6d0f49e5
#
_cell.length_a   1.000
_cell.length_b   1.000
_cell.length_c   1.000
_cell.angle_alpha   90.00
_cell.angle_beta   90.00
_cell.angle_gamma   90.00
#
_symmetry.space_group_name_H-M   'P 1'
#
loop_
_entity.id
_entity.type
_entity.pdbx_description
1 polymer ?
#
loop_
_entity_poly.entity_id
_entity_poly.type
_entity_poly.pdbx_seq_one_letter_code
_entity_poly.pdbx_strand_id
1 'polypeptide(L)'
;MMKFGAWSPRIRSWPLHLRYGARLLLRCLPQTQEQSPLRKVVDIPLPGKAVRFDYKSLDATHGRLYIAHMNADQLVVFDIKKHEVVTNLDGFLRVHGVWAVPEIGRVYASATGEHQVAVVDMQSLKTIAKAGPVQYPDGLAYAAGPKRVFVSDKHGNADAVVDATTNALLTMIPLAGGAGNTLENIDSRPLLRIIEPTTTN
;
A
#
# COMPACT_ATOMS: atom_id res chain seq x y z
N MET A 1 -38.44 -48.54 31.70
CA MET A 1 -37.92 -49.92 31.51
C MET A 1 -38.17 -50.29 30.05
N MET A 2 -37.20 -49.90 29.18
CA MET A 2 -37.24 -50.19 27.74
C MET A 2 -36.00 -51.02 27.39
N LYS A 3 -36.25 -52.21 26.84
CA LYS A 3 -35.22 -53.17 26.41
C LYS A 3 -34.75 -52.82 24.98
N PHE A 4 -33.46 -52.60 24.79
CA PHE A 4 -32.84 -52.52 23.46
C PHE A 4 -32.43 -53.95 23.00
N GLY A 5 -33.02 -54.38 21.87
CA GLY A 5 -32.65 -55.60 21.18
C GLY A 5 -31.41 -55.45 20.35
N ALA A 6 -30.47 -56.36 20.54
CA ALA A 6 -29.25 -56.45 19.75
C ALA A 6 -29.53 -56.99 18.33
N TRP A 7 -29.14 -56.27 17.32
CA TRP A 7 -29.20 -56.73 15.92
C TRP A 7 -27.80 -57.16 15.45
N SER A 8 -27.65 -58.42 15.13
CA SER A 8 -26.43 -59.03 14.63
C SER A 8 -26.52 -59.17 13.10
N PRO A 9 -25.65 -58.62 12.29
CA PRO A 9 -25.63 -58.89 10.85
C PRO A 9 -24.76 -60.13 10.56
N ARG A 10 -25.39 -61.15 9.99
CA ARG A 10 -24.72 -62.33 9.46
C ARG A 10 -23.86 -61.97 8.25
N ILE A 11 -22.56 -62.23 8.35
CA ILE A 11 -21.64 -62.14 7.26
C ILE A 11 -21.87 -63.35 6.35
N ARG A 12 -22.34 -63.12 5.12
CA ARG A 12 -22.37 -64.12 4.07
C ARG A 12 -21.01 -64.12 3.35
N SER A 13 -20.32 -65.27 3.42
CA SER A 13 -19.11 -65.59 2.66
C SER A 13 -19.39 -65.62 1.16
N TRP A 14 -18.68 -64.80 0.39
CA TRP A 14 -18.63 -64.84 -1.06
C TRP A 14 -17.37 -65.58 -1.50
N PRO A 15 -17.41 -66.41 -2.59
CA PRO A 15 -16.30 -67.21 -3.01
C PRO A 15 -15.21 -66.37 -3.71
N LEU A 16 -13.97 -66.71 -3.39
CA LEU A 16 -12.78 -66.34 -4.13
C LEU A 16 -12.86 -66.87 -5.56
N HIS A 17 -12.84 -66.05 -6.58
CA HIS A 17 -12.18 -66.25 -7.86
C HIS A 17 -12.55 -65.07 -8.79
N LEU A 18 -11.68 -64.10 -8.93
CA LEU A 18 -11.24 -63.57 -10.22
C LEU A 18 -10.08 -62.56 -10.02
N ARG A 19 -8.89 -63.05 -10.24
CA ARG A 19 -7.72 -62.20 -10.42
C ARG A 19 -7.84 -61.51 -11.78
N TYR A 20 -8.27 -60.29 -11.85
CA TYR A 20 -7.99 -59.39 -12.97
C TYR A 20 -7.19 -58.22 -12.45
N GLY A 21 -5.92 -58.22 -12.85
CA GLY A 21 -5.00 -57.10 -12.61
C GLY A 21 -5.44 -55.89 -13.40
N ALA A 22 -6.25 -55.05 -12.79
CA ALA A 22 -6.46 -53.69 -13.29
C ALA A 22 -5.23 -52.84 -12.91
N ARG A 23 -4.27 -52.77 -13.83
CA ARG A 23 -3.22 -51.74 -13.79
C ARG A 23 -3.94 -50.36 -13.87
N LEU A 24 -4.12 -49.74 -12.74
CA LEU A 24 -4.49 -48.31 -12.68
C LEU A 24 -3.32 -47.51 -13.29
N LEU A 25 -3.41 -47.22 -14.58
CA LEU A 25 -2.60 -46.18 -15.20
C LEU A 25 -3.09 -44.84 -14.60
N LEU A 26 -2.46 -44.42 -13.52
CA LEU A 26 -2.55 -43.01 -13.11
C LEU A 26 -1.97 -42.18 -14.28
N ARG A 27 -2.82 -41.77 -15.19
CA ARG A 27 -2.48 -40.68 -16.09
C ARG A 27 -2.21 -39.45 -15.21
N CYS A 28 -0.94 -39.10 -15.04
CA CYS A 28 -0.57 -37.75 -14.65
C CYS A 28 -1.18 -36.82 -15.70
N LEU A 29 -2.30 -36.20 -15.32
CA LEU A 29 -2.82 -35.05 -16.07
C LEU A 29 -1.73 -33.99 -15.99
N PRO A 30 -1.30 -33.45 -17.13
CA PRO A 30 -0.39 -32.27 -17.06
C PRO A 30 -1.08 -31.21 -16.24
N GLN A 31 -0.46 -30.82 -15.13
CA GLN A 31 -0.85 -29.60 -14.42
C GLN A 31 -0.67 -28.47 -15.44
N THR A 32 -1.78 -27.95 -15.95
CA THR A 32 -1.78 -26.67 -16.63
C THR A 32 -1.29 -25.66 -15.59
N GLN A 33 -0.01 -25.27 -15.69
CA GLN A 33 0.48 -24.10 -14.99
C GLN A 33 -0.40 -22.95 -15.49
N GLU A 34 -1.30 -22.46 -14.64
CA GLU A 34 -1.96 -21.19 -14.87
C GLU A 34 -0.85 -20.17 -15.09
N GLN A 35 -0.70 -19.73 -16.31
CA GLN A 35 0.27 -18.69 -16.63
C GLN A 35 -0.17 -17.45 -15.86
N SER A 36 0.67 -17.00 -14.94
CA SER A 36 0.45 -15.76 -14.22
C SER A 36 0.11 -14.65 -15.23
N PRO A 37 -0.98 -13.88 -15.01
CA PRO A 37 -1.35 -12.78 -15.88
C PRO A 37 -0.28 -11.68 -15.93
N LEU A 38 0.67 -11.72 -14.98
CA LEU A 38 1.79 -10.79 -14.89
C LEU A 38 3.07 -11.46 -15.39
N ARG A 39 3.77 -10.76 -16.28
CA ARG A 39 5.08 -11.14 -16.77
C ARG A 39 6.12 -10.15 -16.24
N LYS A 40 7.18 -10.68 -15.62
CA LYS A 40 8.35 -9.87 -15.26
C LYS A 40 8.97 -9.28 -16.54
N VAL A 41 9.11 -7.97 -16.58
CA VAL A 41 9.69 -7.24 -17.71
C VAL A 41 11.18 -7.04 -17.48
N VAL A 42 11.55 -6.51 -16.32
CA VAL A 42 12.93 -6.17 -15.97
C VAL A 42 13.09 -6.09 -14.45
N ASP A 43 14.29 -6.33 -13.95
CA ASP A 43 14.72 -5.97 -12.60
C ASP A 43 15.66 -4.78 -12.67
N ILE A 44 15.37 -3.74 -11.90
CA ILE A 44 16.19 -2.55 -11.85
C ILE A 44 16.58 -2.33 -10.40
N PRO A 45 17.90 -2.38 -10.09
CA PRO A 45 18.35 -2.10 -8.74
C PRO A 45 18.11 -0.63 -8.41
N LEU A 46 17.45 -0.38 -7.28
CA LEU A 46 17.36 0.97 -6.74
C LEU A 46 18.65 1.28 -5.95
N PRO A 47 19.12 2.52 -6.01
CA PRO A 47 20.32 2.92 -5.28
C PRO A 47 20.09 2.89 -3.76
N GLY A 48 21.17 2.75 -3.01
CA GLY A 48 21.16 2.69 -1.57
C GLY A 48 21.12 1.28 -0.99
N LYS A 49 20.89 1.19 0.32
CA LYS A 49 20.83 -0.09 1.03
C LYS A 49 19.49 -0.79 0.75
N ALA A 50 19.49 -2.12 0.71
CA ALA A 50 18.28 -2.93 0.62
C ALA A 50 17.55 -2.91 1.98
N VAL A 51 16.83 -1.81 2.25
CA VAL A 51 16.07 -1.57 3.47
C VAL A 51 14.61 -1.30 3.12
N ARG A 52 13.76 -1.07 4.13
CA ARG A 52 12.32 -0.95 3.95
C ARG A 52 11.91 0.21 3.03
N PHE A 53 11.06 -0.10 2.07
CA PHE A 53 10.25 0.86 1.32
C PHE A 53 8.84 0.94 1.93
N ASP A 54 8.11 2.00 1.60
CA ASP A 54 6.71 2.16 2.02
C ASP A 54 5.84 2.57 0.82
N TYR A 55 5.10 3.66 0.87
CA TYR A 55 4.19 4.04 -0.19
C TYR A 55 4.88 4.40 -1.51
N LYS A 56 4.10 4.30 -2.58
CA LYS A 56 4.51 4.70 -3.94
C LYS A 56 3.39 5.48 -4.57
N SER A 57 3.74 6.46 -5.42
CA SER A 57 2.75 7.23 -6.18
C SER A 57 3.20 7.40 -7.62
N LEU A 58 2.30 7.08 -8.55
CA LEU A 58 2.55 7.16 -9.98
C LEU A 58 2.02 8.47 -10.54
N ASP A 59 2.90 9.25 -11.15
CA ASP A 59 2.57 10.31 -12.10
C ASP A 59 2.52 9.70 -13.51
N ALA A 60 1.35 9.30 -13.93
CA ALA A 60 1.15 8.72 -15.26
C ALA A 60 1.37 9.75 -16.38
N THR A 61 1.17 11.05 -16.10
CA THR A 61 1.30 12.13 -17.08
C THR A 61 2.74 12.26 -17.56
N HIS A 62 3.69 12.30 -16.64
CA HIS A 62 5.11 12.44 -16.95
C HIS A 62 5.86 11.10 -16.95
N GLY A 63 5.18 9.99 -16.59
CA GLY A 63 5.80 8.67 -16.52
C GLY A 63 6.81 8.53 -15.37
N ARG A 64 6.52 9.14 -14.22
CA ARG A 64 7.38 9.09 -13.03
C ARG A 64 6.73 8.33 -11.89
N LEU A 65 7.50 7.47 -11.24
CA LEU A 65 7.11 6.79 -10.01
C LEU A 65 7.93 7.38 -8.86
N TYR A 66 7.22 7.88 -7.85
CA TYR A 66 7.81 8.35 -6.60
C TYR A 66 7.71 7.25 -5.57
N ILE A 67 8.83 6.92 -4.91
CA ILE A 67 8.93 5.77 -4.00
C ILE A 67 9.49 6.24 -2.66
N ALA A 68 8.72 6.05 -1.59
CA ALA A 68 9.19 6.29 -0.24
C ALA A 68 10.20 5.20 0.17
N HIS A 69 11.49 5.52 0.19
CA HIS A 69 12.55 4.64 0.67
C HIS A 69 12.78 4.90 2.16
N MET A 70 11.83 4.42 2.97
CA MET A 70 11.61 4.82 4.35
C MET A 70 12.88 4.73 5.23
N ASN A 71 13.53 3.57 5.25
CA ASN A 71 14.69 3.37 6.12
C ASN A 71 16.02 3.88 5.51
N ALA A 72 15.98 4.46 4.33
CA ALA A 72 17.08 5.18 3.73
C ALA A 72 16.92 6.71 3.83
N ASP A 73 15.78 7.19 4.38
CA ASP A 73 15.46 8.61 4.54
C ASP A 73 15.43 9.36 3.20
N GLN A 74 15.00 8.67 2.13
CA GLN A 74 15.06 9.16 0.76
C GLN A 74 13.72 9.03 0.05
N LEU A 75 13.44 9.97 -0.85
CA LEU A 75 12.39 9.86 -1.84
C LEU A 75 13.04 9.56 -3.20
N VAL A 76 12.80 8.35 -3.72
CA VAL A 76 13.32 7.93 -5.03
C VAL A 76 12.38 8.41 -6.13
N VAL A 77 12.93 9.00 -7.17
CA VAL A 77 12.21 9.37 -8.39
C VAL A 77 12.67 8.47 -9.52
N PHE A 78 11.75 7.69 -10.07
CA PHE A 78 12.01 6.68 -11.09
C PHE A 78 11.26 7.02 -12.40
N ASP A 79 11.93 6.93 -13.53
CA ASP A 79 11.31 7.06 -14.85
C ASP A 79 10.84 5.68 -15.34
N ILE A 80 9.52 5.48 -15.43
CA ILE A 80 8.96 4.19 -15.83
C ILE A 80 9.08 3.90 -17.33
N LYS A 81 9.32 4.91 -18.15
CA LYS A 81 9.48 4.75 -19.61
C LYS A 81 10.91 4.38 -19.98
N LYS A 82 11.87 5.01 -19.29
CA LYS A 82 13.30 4.75 -19.50
C LYS A 82 13.83 3.59 -18.65
N HIS A 83 13.06 3.16 -17.64
CA HIS A 83 13.47 2.15 -16.69
C HIS A 83 14.73 2.54 -15.90
N GLU A 84 14.81 3.80 -15.46
CA GLU A 84 15.97 4.31 -14.74
C GLU A 84 15.57 5.17 -13.53
N VAL A 85 16.47 5.24 -12.55
CA VAL A 85 16.34 6.19 -11.43
C VAL A 85 16.76 7.57 -11.93
N VAL A 86 15.84 8.54 -11.84
CA VAL A 86 16.11 9.93 -12.18
C VAL A 86 16.99 10.58 -11.12
N THR A 87 16.60 10.39 -9.85
CA THR A 87 17.33 10.92 -8.69
C THR A 87 16.86 10.25 -7.39
N ASN A 88 17.70 10.33 -6.36
CA ASN A 88 17.34 10.13 -4.96
C ASN A 88 17.37 11.47 -4.25
N LEU A 89 16.25 11.85 -3.68
CA LEU A 89 16.13 13.07 -2.88
C LEU A 89 16.38 12.72 -1.41
N ASP A 90 17.37 13.32 -0.81
CA ASP A 90 17.69 13.19 0.62
C ASP A 90 16.86 14.14 1.48
N GLY A 91 16.85 13.92 2.80
CA GLY A 91 16.18 14.81 3.75
C GLY A 91 14.71 14.47 3.95
N PHE A 92 14.34 13.20 3.76
CA PHE A 92 12.99 12.68 4.01
C PHE A 92 13.05 11.65 5.15
N LEU A 93 13.44 12.09 6.33
CA LEU A 93 13.64 11.22 7.49
C LEU A 93 12.42 10.34 7.75
N ARG A 94 12.60 9.01 7.65
CA ARG A 94 11.55 7.99 7.81
C ARG A 94 10.31 8.30 6.96
N VAL A 95 10.49 8.60 5.68
CA VAL A 95 9.39 8.88 4.76
C VAL A 95 8.45 7.68 4.65
N HIS A 96 7.15 7.88 4.94
CA HIS A 96 6.11 6.87 4.78
C HIS A 96 5.29 7.14 3.54
N GLY A 97 4.33 8.06 3.61
CA GLY A 97 3.43 8.40 2.54
C GLY A 97 4.07 9.22 1.44
N VAL A 98 3.60 9.01 0.21
CA VAL A 98 3.91 9.87 -0.92
C VAL A 98 2.70 9.98 -1.84
N TRP A 99 2.43 11.19 -2.35
CA TRP A 99 1.34 11.45 -3.27
C TRP A 99 1.74 12.46 -4.34
N ALA A 100 1.72 12.03 -5.59
CA ALA A 100 1.98 12.87 -6.74
C ALA A 100 0.70 13.55 -7.21
N VAL A 101 0.75 14.87 -7.44
CA VAL A 101 -0.36 15.69 -7.92
C VAL A 101 0.11 16.43 -9.19
N PRO A 102 0.09 15.76 -10.36
CA PRO A 102 0.62 16.31 -11.60
C PRO A 102 -0.07 17.60 -12.04
N GLU A 103 -1.36 17.74 -11.77
CA GLU A 103 -2.19 18.88 -12.15
C GLU A 103 -1.73 20.21 -11.53
N ILE A 104 -1.03 20.15 -10.41
CA ILE A 104 -0.43 21.33 -9.75
C ILE A 104 1.10 21.26 -9.70
N GLY A 105 1.70 20.23 -10.31
CA GLY A 105 3.15 20.05 -10.38
C GLY A 105 3.81 19.79 -9.02
N ARG A 106 3.15 19.07 -8.10
CA ARG A 106 3.63 18.85 -6.73
C ARG A 106 3.65 17.37 -6.35
N VAL A 107 4.60 17.02 -5.49
CA VAL A 107 4.60 15.76 -4.74
C VAL A 107 4.60 16.08 -3.26
N TYR A 108 3.70 15.44 -2.54
CA TYR A 108 3.63 15.52 -1.08
C TYR A 108 4.21 14.25 -0.49
N ALA A 109 5.04 14.37 0.53
CA ALA A 109 5.68 13.25 1.20
C ALA A 109 5.64 13.42 2.72
N SER A 110 5.22 12.37 3.42
CA SER A 110 5.20 12.35 4.89
C SER A 110 6.61 12.10 5.41
N ALA A 111 7.36 13.17 5.71
CA ALA A 111 8.65 13.09 6.38
C ALA A 111 8.42 12.86 7.89
N THR A 112 8.05 11.63 8.24
CA THR A 112 7.53 11.25 9.56
C THR A 112 8.52 11.51 10.68
N GLY A 113 9.80 11.24 10.44
CA GLY A 113 10.85 11.51 11.43
C GLY A 113 11.16 12.99 11.62
N GLU A 114 10.65 13.87 10.74
CA GLU A 114 10.74 15.32 10.86
C GLU A 114 9.45 15.94 11.39
N HIS A 115 8.40 15.13 11.60
CA HIS A 115 7.06 15.60 12.00
C HIS A 115 6.45 16.61 11.03
N GLN A 116 6.69 16.43 9.73
CA GLN A 116 6.29 17.35 8.67
C GLN A 116 5.85 16.64 7.40
N VAL A 117 5.08 17.36 6.59
CA VAL A 117 4.79 16.98 5.20
C VAL A 117 5.67 17.82 4.28
N ALA A 118 6.60 17.18 3.61
CA ALA A 118 7.45 17.84 2.62
C ALA A 118 6.71 17.99 1.30
N VAL A 119 6.92 19.11 0.64
CA VAL A 119 6.36 19.43 -0.68
C VAL A 119 7.48 19.58 -1.68
N VAL A 120 7.46 18.75 -2.71
CA VAL A 120 8.47 18.71 -3.77
C VAL A 120 7.87 19.27 -5.05
N ASP A 121 8.60 20.16 -5.70
CA ASP A 121 8.26 20.63 -7.05
C ASP A 121 8.67 19.58 -8.10
N MET A 122 7.74 19.15 -8.93
CA MET A 122 7.95 18.06 -9.90
C MET A 122 8.93 18.39 -11.01
N GLN A 123 9.09 19.67 -11.34
CA GLN A 123 9.98 20.09 -12.42
C GLN A 123 11.43 20.17 -11.94
N SER A 124 11.65 20.87 -10.84
CA SER A 124 12.99 21.08 -10.29
C SER A 124 13.48 19.93 -9.41
N LEU A 125 12.55 19.05 -8.94
CA LEU A 125 12.79 17.98 -7.97
C LEU A 125 13.43 18.51 -6.66
N LYS A 126 13.04 19.71 -6.25
CA LYS A 126 13.48 20.32 -4.99
C LYS A 126 12.34 20.41 -3.99
N THR A 127 12.63 20.22 -2.72
CA THR A 127 11.71 20.54 -1.64
C THR A 127 11.50 22.06 -1.60
N ILE A 128 10.25 22.50 -1.74
CA ILE A 128 9.88 23.92 -1.79
C ILE A 128 9.12 24.38 -0.55
N ALA A 129 8.58 23.47 0.24
CA ALA A 129 7.89 23.75 1.48
C ALA A 129 7.90 22.54 2.40
N LYS A 130 7.66 22.78 3.69
CA LYS A 130 7.39 21.78 4.71
C LYS A 130 6.20 22.27 5.54
N ALA A 131 5.12 21.49 5.56
CA ALA A 131 3.90 21.78 6.32
C ALA A 131 3.90 20.96 7.63
N GLY A 132 3.59 21.62 8.73
CA GLY A 132 3.55 20.98 10.05
C GLY A 132 3.49 21.99 11.19
N PRO A 133 3.59 21.52 12.46
CA PRO A 133 3.95 20.16 12.86
C PRO A 133 2.80 19.14 12.73
N VAL A 134 3.13 17.88 12.40
CA VAL A 134 2.24 16.71 12.42
C VAL A 134 2.95 15.62 13.20
N GLN A 135 2.33 15.05 14.24
CA GLN A 135 3.03 14.18 15.18
C GLN A 135 3.62 12.92 14.53
N TYR A 136 2.84 12.26 13.68
CA TYR A 136 3.27 11.09 12.94
C TYR A 136 2.57 11.06 11.57
N PRO A 137 3.01 11.90 10.61
CA PRO A 137 2.42 11.90 9.28
C PRO A 137 2.69 10.56 8.58
N ASP A 138 1.63 9.91 8.07
CA ASP A 138 1.68 8.59 7.44
C ASP A 138 1.06 8.65 6.02
N GLY A 139 -0.12 8.08 5.82
CA GLY A 139 -0.81 8.10 4.53
C GLY A 139 -1.28 9.49 4.12
N LEU A 140 -1.31 9.74 2.80
CA LEU A 140 -1.79 10.99 2.23
C LEU A 140 -2.84 10.74 1.16
N ALA A 141 -3.76 11.72 1.00
CA ALA A 141 -4.66 11.80 -0.15
C ALA A 141 -4.86 13.26 -0.56
N TYR A 142 -4.95 13.49 -1.86
CA TYR A 142 -5.26 14.81 -2.41
C TYR A 142 -6.70 14.88 -2.87
N ALA A 143 -7.42 15.89 -2.44
CA ALA A 143 -8.76 16.23 -2.89
C ALA A 143 -8.69 17.42 -3.85
N ALA A 144 -8.92 17.18 -5.13
CA ALA A 144 -8.76 18.16 -6.18
C ALA A 144 -9.77 19.32 -6.08
N GLY A 145 -11.03 19.04 -5.74
CA GLY A 145 -12.07 20.06 -5.63
C GLY A 145 -11.72 21.19 -4.65
N PRO A 146 -11.44 20.89 -3.37
CA PRO A 146 -11.05 21.89 -2.40
C PRO A 146 -9.57 22.27 -2.44
N LYS A 147 -8.75 21.60 -3.25
CA LYS A 147 -7.28 21.74 -3.30
C LYS A 147 -6.64 21.52 -1.93
N ARG A 148 -6.93 20.38 -1.32
CA ARG A 148 -6.43 20.00 0.01
C ARG A 148 -5.72 18.67 -0.04
N VAL A 149 -4.63 18.56 0.70
CA VAL A 149 -3.97 17.29 1.01
C VAL A 149 -4.32 16.93 2.44
N PHE A 150 -4.90 15.75 2.60
CA PHE A 150 -5.21 15.16 3.89
C PHE A 150 -4.13 14.16 4.24
N VAL A 151 -3.63 14.25 5.45
CA VAL A 151 -2.49 13.46 5.92
C VAL A 151 -2.87 12.84 7.25
N SER A 152 -2.80 11.51 7.33
CA SER A 152 -3.03 10.84 8.60
C SER A 152 -1.94 11.18 9.61
N ASP A 153 -2.35 11.71 10.76
CA ASP A 153 -1.49 11.81 11.95
C ASP A 153 -1.78 10.60 12.84
N LYS A 154 -1.05 9.51 12.61
CA LYS A 154 -1.32 8.22 13.23
C LYS A 154 -1.24 8.26 14.75
N HIS A 155 -0.30 8.98 15.32
CA HIS A 155 -0.11 9.10 16.77
C HIS A 155 -0.83 10.30 17.35
N GLY A 156 -1.15 11.31 16.53
CA GLY A 156 -1.93 12.48 16.94
C GLY A 156 -3.44 12.24 16.95
N ASN A 157 -3.92 11.06 16.54
CA ASN A 157 -5.33 10.74 16.39
C ASN A 157 -6.09 11.82 15.61
N ALA A 158 -5.53 12.25 14.50
CA ALA A 158 -6.07 13.37 13.72
C ALA A 158 -5.77 13.20 12.23
N ASP A 159 -6.44 13.99 11.41
CA ASP A 159 -6.05 14.31 10.05
C ASP A 159 -5.47 15.70 9.97
N ALA A 160 -4.25 15.82 9.50
CA ALA A 160 -3.68 17.10 9.11
C ALA A 160 -4.22 17.51 7.74
N VAL A 161 -4.65 18.76 7.59
CA VAL A 161 -5.13 19.33 6.33
C VAL A 161 -4.14 20.36 5.84
N VAL A 162 -3.53 20.10 4.69
CA VAL A 162 -2.58 21.02 4.05
C VAL A 162 -3.24 21.67 2.85
N ASP A 163 -3.11 22.98 2.76
CA ASP A 163 -3.54 23.76 1.59
C ASP A 163 -2.58 23.54 0.43
N ALA A 164 -3.07 22.98 -0.67
CA ALA A 164 -2.22 22.70 -1.83
C ALA A 164 -1.86 23.96 -2.65
N THR A 165 -2.46 25.10 -2.38
CA THR A 165 -2.13 26.37 -3.02
C THR A 165 -0.97 27.08 -2.31
N THR A 166 -1.04 27.11 -0.98
CA THR A 166 -0.04 27.80 -0.14
C THR A 166 1.02 26.88 0.44
N ASN A 167 0.80 25.56 0.40
CA ASN A 167 1.59 24.52 1.03
C ASN A 167 1.68 24.63 2.57
N ALA A 168 0.70 25.30 3.19
CA ALA A 168 0.65 25.51 4.63
C ALA A 168 -0.28 24.49 5.31
N LEU A 169 0.05 24.08 6.54
CA LEU A 169 -0.87 23.38 7.41
C LEU A 169 -2.04 24.30 7.80
N LEU A 170 -3.27 23.90 7.47
CA LEU A 170 -4.46 24.69 7.78
C LEU A 170 -5.07 24.34 9.12
N THR A 171 -5.25 23.05 9.38
CA THR A 171 -5.93 22.57 10.57
C THR A 171 -5.62 21.09 10.82
N MET A 172 -5.94 20.66 12.03
CA MET A 172 -5.96 19.25 12.43
C MET A 172 -7.42 18.87 12.72
N ILE A 173 -7.89 17.80 12.08
CA ILE A 173 -9.23 17.24 12.30
C ILE A 173 -9.10 16.09 13.29
N PRO A 174 -9.58 16.25 14.55
CA PRO A 174 -9.46 15.19 15.53
C PRO A 174 -10.31 13.96 15.16
N LEU A 175 -9.79 12.77 15.43
CA LEU A 175 -10.43 11.50 15.18
C LEU A 175 -10.61 10.73 16.49
N ALA A 176 -11.58 9.81 16.52
CA ALA A 176 -11.88 9.00 17.70
C ALA A 176 -10.83 7.90 17.98
N GLY A 177 -9.84 7.72 17.12
CA GLY A 177 -8.79 6.71 17.24
C GLY A 177 -7.63 7.00 16.31
N GLY A 178 -6.64 6.08 16.25
CA GLY A 178 -5.48 6.20 15.38
C GLY A 178 -5.88 6.40 13.92
N ALA A 179 -5.29 7.39 13.28
CA ALA A 179 -5.51 7.65 11.88
C ALA A 179 -4.80 6.56 11.04
N GLY A 180 -5.57 5.75 10.33
CA GLY A 180 -5.07 4.84 9.31
C GLY A 180 -4.86 5.56 7.96
N ASN A 181 -5.01 4.83 6.85
CA ASN A 181 -4.86 5.41 5.52
C ASN A 181 -6.03 6.34 5.16
N THR A 182 -5.71 7.44 4.51
CA THR A 182 -6.69 8.35 3.91
C THR A 182 -6.85 8.04 2.43
N LEU A 183 -8.09 7.97 1.95
CA LEU A 183 -8.42 7.76 0.55
C LEU A 183 -9.46 8.79 0.12
N GLU A 184 -9.31 9.36 -1.08
CA GLU A 184 -10.37 10.13 -1.73
C GLU A 184 -11.30 9.16 -2.47
N ASN A 185 -12.62 9.29 -2.25
CA ASN A 185 -13.61 8.62 -3.07
C ASN A 185 -13.93 9.49 -4.30
N ILE A 186 -13.47 9.06 -5.47
CA ILE A 186 -13.61 9.78 -6.74
C ILE A 186 -15.07 9.92 -7.15
N ASP A 187 -15.92 8.94 -6.85
CA ASP A 187 -17.31 8.91 -7.31
C ASP A 187 -18.22 9.83 -6.49
N SER A 188 -18.03 9.88 -5.19
CA SER A 188 -18.86 10.67 -4.27
C SER A 188 -18.14 11.88 -3.67
N ARG A 189 -16.84 11.98 -3.87
CA ARG A 189 -15.91 12.98 -3.30
C ARG A 189 -15.88 13.14 -1.77
N PRO A 190 -16.49 12.27 -0.94
CA PRO A 190 -16.18 12.27 0.47
C PRO A 190 -14.81 11.63 0.69
N LEU A 191 -14.10 12.13 1.67
CA LEU A 191 -12.89 11.50 2.18
C LEU A 191 -13.28 10.24 2.95
N LEU A 192 -12.72 9.10 2.55
CA LEU A 192 -12.82 7.87 3.31
C LEU A 192 -11.61 7.76 4.24
N ARG A 193 -11.89 7.50 5.52
CA ARG A 193 -10.88 7.32 6.55
C ARG A 193 -10.99 5.92 7.14
N ILE A 194 -9.86 5.23 7.23
CA ILE A 194 -9.72 4.02 8.03
C ILE A 194 -9.24 4.46 9.42
N ILE A 195 -10.04 4.20 10.45
CA ILE A 195 -9.67 4.43 11.84
C ILE A 195 -9.23 3.10 12.43
N GLU A 196 -8.00 3.04 12.90
CA GLU A 196 -7.47 1.87 13.59
C GLU A 196 -8.04 1.84 15.03
N PRO A 197 -8.51 0.68 15.51
CA PRO A 197 -8.96 0.56 16.90
C PRO A 197 -7.81 0.86 17.85
N THR A 198 -8.08 1.65 18.87
CA THR A 198 -7.10 1.90 19.94
C THR A 198 -6.88 0.59 20.68
N THR A 199 -5.73 -0.03 20.51
CA THR A 199 -5.30 -1.15 21.36
C THR A 199 -4.99 -0.57 22.74
N THR A 200 -5.91 -0.69 23.67
CA THR A 200 -5.61 -0.54 25.11
C THR A 200 -4.73 -1.71 25.50
N ASN A 201 -3.45 -1.43 25.76
CA ASN A 201 -2.55 -2.33 26.47
C ASN A 201 -2.94 -2.36 27.95
#